data_9a1d57bb9c2df07631869c753cd7c509
#
_entry.id   9a1d57bb9c2df07631869c753cd7c509
#
_cell.length_a   1.000
_cell.length_b   1.000
_cell.length_c   1.000
_cell.angle_alpha   90.00
_cell.angle_beta   90.00
_cell.angle_gamma   90.00
#
_symmetry.space_group_name_H-M   'P 1'
#
loop_
_entity.id
_entity.type
_entity.pdbx_description
1 polymer ?
#
loop_
_entity_poly.entity_id
_entity_poly.type
_entity_poly.pdbx_seq_one_letter_code
_entity_poly.pdbx_strand_id
1 'polypeptide(L)'
;MDHYEYADLIDDPDKVQMLIDPTSTYANAAAFSIGRAMDDAIISAALGSSSTGKSGGTSTALPAGQKVAVGSPASGLSISKLVNAKKILDSNSVDPSIKRYIAVHPEQIEDLLNSTTVTSSDFNTVAFA
;
A
#
# COMPACT_ATOMS: atom_id res chain seq x y z
N MET A 1 9.51 3.27 -18.62
CA MET A 1 8.17 3.75 -18.25
C MET A 1 7.20 2.73 -18.80
N ASP A 2 6.49 2.03 -17.93
CA ASP A 2 5.59 0.97 -18.37
C ASP A 2 4.29 1.59 -18.87
N HIS A 3 3.78 1.06 -19.99
CA HIS A 3 2.54 1.50 -20.59
C HIS A 3 1.44 0.50 -20.26
N TYR A 4 0.35 0.97 -19.66
CA TYR A 4 -0.79 0.14 -19.30
C TYR A 4 -1.96 0.44 -20.21
N GLU A 5 -2.52 -0.59 -20.82
CA GLU A 5 -3.70 -0.51 -21.66
C GLU A 5 -4.81 -1.41 -21.08
N TYR A 6 -6.03 -0.94 -21.15
CA TYR A 6 -7.22 -1.74 -20.89
C TYR A 6 -8.01 -1.88 -22.19
N ALA A 7 -8.27 -3.10 -22.59
CA ALA A 7 -9.11 -3.41 -23.76
C ALA A 7 -10.20 -4.41 -23.37
N ASP A 8 -11.43 -4.09 -23.75
CA ASP A 8 -12.57 -4.99 -23.60
C ASP A 8 -13.41 -4.90 -24.87
N LEU A 9 -14.03 -6.00 -25.28
CA LEU A 9 -14.87 -6.09 -26.48
C LEU A 9 -16.34 -6.26 -26.07
N ILE A 10 -17.15 -5.29 -26.48
CA ILE A 10 -18.61 -5.37 -26.31
C ILE A 10 -19.20 -5.56 -27.69
N ASP A 11 -19.86 -6.70 -27.93
CA ASP A 11 -20.48 -6.99 -29.21
C ASP A 11 -21.79 -6.18 -29.38
N ASP A 12 -22.07 -5.76 -30.60
CA ASP A 12 -23.28 -4.95 -30.90
C ASP A 12 -24.60 -5.67 -30.56
N PRO A 13 -24.74 -6.99 -30.72
CA PRO A 13 -25.94 -7.72 -30.27
C PRO A 13 -26.16 -7.62 -28.77
N ASP A 14 -25.10 -7.63 -27.97
CA ASP A 14 -25.17 -7.54 -26.51
C ASP A 14 -25.64 -6.15 -26.06
N LYS A 15 -25.22 -5.09 -26.75
CA LYS A 15 -25.67 -3.71 -26.47
C LYS A 15 -27.18 -3.54 -26.68
N VAL A 16 -27.76 -4.17 -27.69
CA VAL A 16 -29.19 -4.08 -28.00
C VAL A 16 -30.04 -4.82 -26.95
N GLN A 17 -29.48 -5.84 -26.33
CA GLN A 17 -30.18 -6.65 -25.30
C GLN A 17 -30.10 -6.05 -23.90
N MET A 18 -29.17 -5.11 -23.67
CA MET A 18 -29.04 -4.46 -22.39
C MET A 18 -30.00 -3.26 -22.24
N LEU A 19 -30.74 -3.24 -21.15
CA LEU A 19 -31.67 -2.17 -20.80
C LEU A 19 -30.94 -0.85 -20.43
N ILE A 20 -29.64 -0.94 -20.10
CA ILE A 20 -28.78 0.17 -19.68
C ILE A 20 -27.51 0.12 -20.54
N ASP A 21 -27.06 1.28 -20.99
CA ASP A 21 -25.81 1.39 -21.76
C ASP A 21 -24.62 0.94 -20.89
N PRO A 22 -23.92 -0.15 -21.24
CA PRO A 22 -22.83 -0.70 -20.44
C PRO A 22 -21.54 0.11 -20.54
N THR A 23 -21.42 1.02 -21.50
CA THR A 23 -20.17 1.74 -21.78
C THR A 23 -19.66 2.54 -20.58
N SER A 24 -20.53 3.17 -19.80
CA SER A 24 -20.13 3.91 -18.59
C SER A 24 -19.63 2.99 -17.46
N THR A 25 -20.24 1.81 -17.31
CA THR A 25 -19.83 0.83 -16.30
C THR A 25 -18.49 0.20 -16.66
N TYR A 26 -18.27 -0.15 -17.92
CA TYR A 26 -16.99 -0.66 -18.40
C TYR A 26 -15.88 0.39 -18.33
N ALA A 27 -16.18 1.65 -18.65
CA ALA A 27 -15.22 2.75 -18.52
C ALA A 27 -14.78 2.94 -17.04
N ASN A 28 -15.72 2.86 -16.10
CA ASN A 28 -15.40 2.94 -14.67
C ASN A 28 -14.56 1.73 -14.21
N ALA A 29 -14.90 0.52 -14.65
CA ALA A 29 -14.13 -0.68 -14.32
C ALA A 29 -12.70 -0.59 -14.90
N ALA A 30 -12.53 -0.09 -16.12
CA ALA A 30 -11.25 0.18 -16.73
C ALA A 30 -10.42 1.19 -15.93
N ALA A 31 -11.02 2.31 -15.53
CA ALA A 31 -10.35 3.33 -14.72
C ALA A 31 -9.85 2.75 -13.37
N PHE A 32 -10.68 1.96 -12.68
CA PHE A 32 -10.26 1.29 -11.44
C PHE A 32 -9.17 0.24 -11.67
N SER A 33 -9.21 -0.48 -12.79
CA SER A 33 -8.18 -1.46 -13.14
C SER A 33 -6.82 -0.80 -13.38
N ILE A 34 -6.81 0.30 -14.15
CA ILE A 34 -5.60 1.09 -14.40
C ILE A 34 -5.09 1.70 -13.09
N GLY A 35 -5.98 2.22 -12.23
CA GLY A 35 -5.61 2.76 -10.92
C GLY A 35 -4.88 1.72 -10.07
N ARG A 36 -5.40 0.50 -9.97
CA ARG A 36 -4.72 -0.61 -9.25
C ARG A 36 -3.36 -0.95 -9.84
N ALA A 37 -3.24 -1.00 -11.16
CA ALA A 37 -1.95 -1.24 -11.82
C ALA A 37 -0.92 -0.15 -11.52
N MET A 38 -1.36 1.11 -11.44
CA MET A 38 -0.49 2.23 -11.04
C MET A 38 -0.06 2.12 -9.58
N ASP A 39 -0.96 1.75 -8.67
CA ASP A 39 -0.63 1.53 -7.25
C ASP A 39 0.38 0.39 -7.09
N ASP A 40 0.20 -0.72 -7.80
CA ASP A 40 1.15 -1.84 -7.80
C ASP A 40 2.54 -1.43 -8.32
N ALA A 41 2.60 -0.61 -9.36
CA ALA A 41 3.85 -0.08 -9.87
C ALA A 41 4.57 0.82 -8.87
N ILE A 42 3.83 1.70 -8.17
CA ILE A 42 4.37 2.59 -7.13
C ILE A 42 4.91 1.77 -5.95
N ILE A 43 4.15 0.81 -5.46
CA ILE A 43 4.55 -0.05 -4.34
C ILE A 43 5.78 -0.87 -4.71
N SER A 44 5.78 -1.47 -5.92
CA SER A 44 6.91 -2.24 -6.42
C SER A 44 8.17 -1.39 -6.56
N ALA A 45 8.04 -0.16 -7.05
CA ALA A 45 9.15 0.78 -7.15
C ALA A 45 9.69 1.19 -5.78
N ALA A 46 8.83 1.41 -4.79
CA ALA A 46 9.22 1.79 -3.43
C ALA A 46 10.02 0.68 -2.72
N LEU A 47 9.68 -0.59 -2.97
CA LEU A 47 10.33 -1.76 -2.35
C LEU A 47 11.46 -2.34 -3.21
N GLY A 48 11.54 -1.94 -4.46
CA GLY A 48 12.47 -2.44 -5.46
C GLY A 48 13.90 -1.92 -5.31
N SER A 49 14.68 -2.13 -6.35
CA SER A 49 16.03 -1.59 -6.48
C SER A 49 16.02 -0.36 -7.37
N SER A 50 16.69 0.70 -6.94
CA SER A 50 16.88 1.91 -7.72
C SER A 50 18.19 1.87 -8.50
N SER A 51 18.17 2.40 -9.72
CA SER A 51 19.38 2.60 -10.52
C SER A 51 20.10 3.86 -10.04
N THR A 52 21.32 3.69 -9.56
CA THR A 52 22.16 4.76 -9.01
C THR A 52 23.42 4.98 -9.86
N GLY A 53 24.14 6.06 -9.58
CA GLY A 53 25.33 6.47 -10.30
C GLY A 53 25.02 7.36 -11.52
N LYS A 54 26.06 8.00 -12.05
CA LYS A 54 25.93 8.99 -13.15
C LYS A 54 25.29 8.41 -14.42
N SER A 55 25.45 7.12 -14.66
CA SER A 55 24.92 6.44 -15.84
C SER A 55 23.76 5.46 -15.51
N GLY A 56 23.30 5.43 -14.25
CA GLY A 56 22.26 4.48 -13.82
C GLY A 56 22.66 3.01 -13.87
N GLY A 57 23.97 2.72 -13.95
CA GLY A 57 24.47 1.36 -14.12
C GLY A 57 24.56 0.52 -12.84
N THR A 58 24.35 1.12 -11.68
CA THR A 58 24.42 0.42 -10.38
C THR A 58 23.02 0.22 -9.81
N SER A 59 22.63 -1.02 -9.62
CA SER A 59 21.36 -1.36 -8.97
C SER A 59 21.54 -1.38 -7.45
N THR A 60 20.82 -0.53 -6.74
CA THR A 60 20.90 -0.41 -5.28
C THR A 60 19.52 -0.70 -4.67
N ALA A 61 19.44 -1.74 -3.86
CA ALA A 61 18.22 -2.09 -3.13
C ALA A 61 18.06 -1.21 -1.90
N LEU A 62 16.80 -1.05 -1.44
CA LEU A 62 16.51 -0.37 -0.18
C LEU A 62 17.26 -1.08 0.97
N PRO A 63 18.05 -0.35 1.80
CA PRO A 63 18.82 -0.93 2.89
C PRO A 63 17.96 -1.72 3.87
N ALA A 64 18.46 -2.85 4.37
CA ALA A 64 17.72 -3.70 5.31
C ALA A 64 17.32 -2.95 6.60
N GLY A 65 18.16 -2.02 7.06
CA GLY A 65 17.85 -1.17 8.22
C GLY A 65 16.72 -0.18 8.03
N GLN A 66 16.25 0.01 6.80
CA GLN A 66 15.09 0.86 6.46
C GLN A 66 13.82 0.05 6.20
N LYS A 67 13.84 -1.24 6.49
CA LYS A 67 12.71 -2.15 6.34
C LYS A 67 12.32 -2.73 7.69
N VAL A 68 11.02 -2.82 7.94
CA VAL A 68 10.50 -3.61 9.06
C VAL A 68 10.16 -5.00 8.54
N ALA A 69 10.87 -6.01 9.03
CA ALA A 69 10.67 -7.38 8.57
C ALA A 69 9.30 -7.92 8.99
N VAL A 70 8.74 -8.79 8.16
CA VAL A 70 7.47 -9.48 8.44
C VAL A 70 7.60 -10.38 9.66
N GLY A 71 8.82 -10.90 9.92
CA GLY A 71 9.09 -11.83 11.00
C GLY A 71 9.15 -13.29 10.52
N SER A 72 9.62 -14.18 11.39
CA SER A 72 9.62 -15.64 11.16
C SER A 72 9.19 -16.34 12.44
N PRO A 73 8.01 -16.99 12.50
CA PRO A 73 7.02 -17.08 11.40
C PRO A 73 6.44 -15.74 10.99
N ALA A 74 5.91 -15.66 9.77
CA ALA A 74 5.30 -14.45 9.26
C ALA A 74 4.18 -13.99 10.19
N SER A 75 4.27 -12.75 10.66
CA SER A 75 3.25 -12.15 11.52
C SER A 75 2.67 -10.92 10.83
N GLY A 76 1.39 -10.69 11.00
CA GLY A 76 0.69 -9.55 10.46
C GLY A 76 1.15 -8.21 11.05
N LEU A 77 0.39 -7.15 10.83
CA LEU A 77 0.71 -5.83 11.36
C LEU A 77 0.49 -5.81 12.89
N SER A 78 1.50 -5.34 13.62
CA SER A 78 1.46 -5.21 15.07
C SER A 78 1.93 -3.84 15.53
N ILE A 79 1.57 -3.45 16.74
CA ILE A 79 2.02 -2.20 17.35
C ILE A 79 3.55 -2.13 17.39
N SER A 80 4.23 -3.23 17.70
CA SER A 80 5.69 -3.29 17.74
C SER A 80 6.33 -2.95 16.38
N LYS A 81 5.69 -3.37 15.28
CA LYS A 81 6.14 -3.01 13.92
C LYS A 81 5.93 -1.53 13.62
N LEU A 82 4.82 -0.94 14.08
CA LEU A 82 4.57 0.49 13.94
C LEU A 82 5.57 1.33 14.73
N VAL A 83 5.86 0.93 15.96
CA VAL A 83 6.89 1.57 16.80
C VAL A 83 8.26 1.45 16.16
N ASN A 84 8.59 0.30 15.57
CA ASN A 84 9.85 0.09 14.86
C ASN A 84 9.95 0.98 13.61
N ALA A 85 8.88 1.10 12.84
CA ALA A 85 8.83 2.00 11.69
C ALA A 85 9.03 3.45 12.11
N LYS A 86 8.38 3.89 13.20
CA LYS A 86 8.61 5.23 13.78
C LYS A 86 10.06 5.42 14.19
N LYS A 87 10.65 4.45 14.89
CA LYS A 87 12.06 4.49 15.31
C LYS A 87 13.00 4.64 14.11
N ILE A 88 12.77 3.92 13.01
CA ILE A 88 13.58 4.03 11.80
C ILE A 88 13.52 5.45 11.23
N LEU A 89 12.33 6.04 11.13
CA LEU A 89 12.16 7.40 10.64
C LEU A 89 12.88 8.43 11.52
N ASP A 90 12.73 8.31 12.84
CA ASP A 90 13.34 9.23 13.80
C ASP A 90 14.88 9.08 13.84
N SER A 91 15.40 7.84 13.70
CA SER A 91 16.84 7.58 13.64
C SER A 91 17.50 8.11 12.36
N ASN A 92 16.73 8.24 11.28
CA ASN A 92 17.19 8.83 10.01
C ASN A 92 16.94 10.34 9.94
N SER A 93 16.68 10.98 11.07
CA SER A 93 16.48 12.43 11.19
C SER A 93 15.37 12.99 10.29
N VAL A 94 14.32 12.20 10.07
CA VAL A 94 13.12 12.69 9.36
C VAL A 94 12.40 13.68 10.28
N ASP A 95 12.19 14.90 9.76
CA ASP A 95 11.55 15.97 10.52
C ASP A 95 10.20 15.53 11.10
N PRO A 96 10.01 15.60 12.44
CA PRO A 96 8.76 15.19 13.08
C PRO A 96 7.57 16.10 12.74
N SER A 97 7.81 17.31 12.23
CA SER A 97 6.75 18.24 11.81
C SER A 97 6.06 17.78 10.51
N ILE A 98 6.72 16.95 9.72
CA ILE A 98 6.15 16.39 8.49
C ILE A 98 5.10 15.34 8.85
N LYS A 99 3.88 15.53 8.34
CA LYS A 99 2.80 14.54 8.52
C LYS A 99 3.21 13.19 7.92
N ARG A 100 3.04 12.15 8.72
CA ARG A 100 3.34 10.78 8.32
C ARG A 100 2.04 10.05 8.03
N TYR A 101 2.02 9.29 6.95
CA TYR A 101 0.87 8.52 6.50
C TYR A 101 1.27 7.05 6.39
N ILE A 102 0.32 6.17 6.59
CA ILE A 102 0.47 4.74 6.39
C ILE A 102 -0.67 4.25 5.49
N ALA A 103 -0.35 3.50 4.47
CA ALA A 103 -1.32 2.78 3.67
C ALA A 103 -1.33 1.32 4.14
N VAL A 104 -2.49 0.80 4.47
CA VAL A 104 -2.66 -0.56 4.99
C VAL A 104 -3.75 -1.30 4.22
N HIS A 105 -3.58 -2.61 4.08
CA HIS A 105 -4.59 -3.50 3.53
C HIS A 105 -5.60 -3.87 4.63
N PRO A 106 -6.86 -4.22 4.29
CA PRO A 106 -7.88 -4.60 5.29
C PRO A 106 -7.44 -5.72 6.24
N GLU A 107 -6.70 -6.71 5.78
CA GLU A 107 -6.14 -7.78 6.63
C GLU A 107 -5.20 -7.24 7.72
N GLN A 108 -4.43 -6.20 7.41
CA GLN A 108 -3.53 -5.58 8.37
C GLN A 108 -4.29 -4.78 9.44
N ILE A 109 -5.46 -4.26 9.10
CA ILE A 109 -6.37 -3.63 10.08
C ILE A 109 -6.96 -4.71 10.99
N GLU A 110 -7.36 -5.85 10.43
CA GLU A 110 -7.84 -7.00 11.20
C GLU A 110 -6.78 -7.49 12.20
N ASP A 111 -5.52 -7.62 11.79
CA ASP A 111 -4.41 -7.98 12.66
C ASP A 111 -4.27 -7.03 13.85
N LEU A 112 -4.40 -5.72 13.63
CA LEU A 112 -4.35 -4.72 14.70
C LEU A 112 -5.55 -4.83 15.64
N LEU A 113 -6.75 -5.02 15.10
CA LEU A 113 -7.98 -5.15 15.90
C LEU A 113 -8.01 -6.45 16.71
N ASN A 114 -7.39 -7.50 16.24
CA ASN A 114 -7.22 -8.77 16.98
C ASN A 114 -6.14 -8.67 18.06
N SER A 115 -5.35 -7.58 18.09
CA SER A 115 -4.35 -7.37 19.13
C SER A 115 -5.00 -6.91 20.44
N THR A 116 -4.77 -7.65 21.51
CA THR A 116 -5.25 -7.29 22.86
C THR A 116 -4.73 -5.92 23.33
N THR A 117 -3.57 -5.50 22.85
CA THR A 117 -3.00 -4.19 23.17
C THR A 117 -3.83 -3.04 22.57
N VAL A 118 -4.50 -3.27 21.44
CA VAL A 118 -5.35 -2.25 20.80
C VAL A 118 -6.76 -2.28 21.38
N THR A 119 -7.30 -3.45 21.67
CA THR A 119 -8.71 -3.65 22.01
C THR A 119 -9.00 -3.68 23.50
N SER A 120 -8.00 -3.97 24.35
CA SER A 120 -8.18 -4.03 25.79
C SER A 120 -8.38 -2.66 26.41
N SER A 121 -9.38 -2.53 27.28
CA SER A 121 -9.62 -1.32 28.06
C SER A 121 -8.48 -0.99 29.03
N ASP A 122 -7.70 -1.99 29.45
CA ASP A 122 -6.56 -1.80 30.35
C ASP A 122 -5.41 -1.03 29.70
N PHE A 123 -5.28 -1.13 28.36
CA PHE A 123 -4.26 -0.41 27.58
C PHE A 123 -4.80 0.89 26.94
N ASN A 124 -6.13 1.00 26.80
CA ASN A 124 -6.79 2.14 26.13
C ASN A 124 -7.48 3.09 27.12
N THR A 125 -7.08 3.10 28.36
CA THR A 125 -7.54 4.12 29.32
C THR A 125 -7.05 5.49 28.86
N VAL A 126 -7.88 6.18 28.10
CA VAL A 126 -7.72 7.62 27.90
C VAL A 126 -8.16 8.26 29.21
N ALA A 127 -7.20 8.72 29.99
CA ALA A 127 -7.48 9.61 31.08
C ALA A 127 -7.97 10.95 30.50
N PHE A 128 -9.27 11.14 30.47
CA PHE A 128 -9.83 12.46 30.29
C PHE A 128 -9.60 13.22 31.61
N ALA A 129 -8.58 14.05 31.63
CA ALA A 129 -8.38 15.08 32.63
C ALA A 129 -9.05 16.36 32.17
#